data_bad3037fc7ce7727c6518b37f4be3385
#
_entry.id   bad3037fc7ce7727c6518b37f4be3385
#
_cell.length_a   1.000
_cell.length_b   1.000
_cell.length_c   1.000
_cell.angle_alpha   90.00
_cell.angle_beta   90.00
_cell.angle_gamma   90.00
#
_symmetry.space_group_name_H-M   'P 1'
#
loop_
_entity.id
_entity.type
_entity.pdbx_description
1 polymer ?
#
loop_
_entity_poly.entity_id
_entity_poly.type
_entity_poly.pdbx_seq_one_letter_code
_entity_poly.pdbx_strand_id
1 'polypeptide(L)'
;VSDASTPAADRSDAPTRPVTLETGDDIDALVDAHDVALVDLYRPGCTLCEAIEPIVGAVAKASGVAVGTCNPQYDLDLVDAYDVRSVPTLLLFVDGTLVDRLAEGFQGTDAVFSFVADALDAHRDVLPGEYR
;
A
#
# COMPACT_ATOMS: atom_id res chain seq x y z
N VAL A 1 -14.65 4.22 24.45
CA VAL A 1 -14.21 4.05 24.07
C VAL A 1 -13.52 4.18 23.74
N SER A 2 -13.72 4.26 23.84
CA SER A 2 -13.17 4.27 23.47
C SER A 2 -12.59 4.41 22.81
N ASP A 3 -12.67 4.47 22.47
CA ASP A 3 -12.21 4.49 21.80
C ASP A 3 -11.38 4.77 21.48
N ALA A 4 -11.75 4.83 21.27
CA ALA A 4 -10.96 5.35 20.73
C ALA A 4 -9.87 5.47 20.92
N SER A 5 -10.20 5.37 21.43
CA SER A 5 -9.29 5.87 21.88
C SER A 5 -7.98 5.64 21.56
N THR A 6 -7.56 5.42 21.05
CA THR A 6 -6.21 5.11 20.86
C THR A 6 -5.83 4.96 19.43
N PRO A 7 -6.31 5.89 18.59
CA PRO A 7 -5.96 5.79 17.18
C PRO A 7 -4.46 5.80 16.94
N ALA A 8 -3.74 6.58 17.73
CA ALA A 8 -2.29 6.65 17.53
C ALA A 8 -1.60 5.33 17.86
N ALA A 9 -2.09 4.64 18.89
CA ALA A 9 -1.54 3.34 19.24
C ALA A 9 -1.83 2.30 18.17
N ASP A 10 -2.91 2.50 17.44
CA ASP A 10 -3.33 1.54 16.41
C ASP A 10 -2.60 1.71 15.10
N ARG A 11 -1.78 2.73 14.95
CA ARG A 11 -1.08 2.97 13.67
C ARG A 11 -0.18 1.82 13.27
N SER A 12 0.36 1.09 14.23
CA SER A 12 1.21 -0.06 13.94
C SER A 12 0.40 -1.34 13.75
N ASP A 13 -0.92 -1.30 14.02
CA ASP A 13 -1.79 -2.46 13.87
C ASP A 13 -2.36 -2.49 12.47
N ALA A 14 -1.50 -2.74 11.49
CA ALA A 14 -1.95 -2.79 10.11
C ALA A 14 -2.87 -3.98 9.90
N PRO A 15 -3.89 -3.84 9.04
CA PRO A 15 -4.73 -4.97 8.67
C PRO A 15 -3.89 -6.08 8.08
N THR A 16 -4.26 -7.33 8.38
CA THR A 16 -3.54 -8.50 7.85
C THR A 16 -4.07 -8.94 6.50
N ARG A 17 -5.01 -8.19 5.94
CA ARG A 17 -5.56 -8.41 4.61
C ARG A 17 -5.69 -7.08 3.89
N PRO A 18 -5.62 -7.09 2.55
CA PRO A 18 -5.83 -5.84 1.80
C PRO A 18 -7.21 -5.26 2.05
N VAL A 19 -7.27 -3.96 2.12
CA VAL A 19 -8.51 -3.19 2.31
C VAL A 19 -8.94 -2.63 0.96
N THR A 20 -10.22 -2.71 0.64
CA THR A 20 -10.72 -2.14 -0.60
C THR A 20 -10.90 -0.64 -0.45
N LEU A 21 -10.32 0.11 -1.37
CA LEU A 21 -10.39 1.57 -1.41
C LEU A 21 -11.06 1.98 -2.71
N GLU A 22 -11.80 3.09 -2.70
CA GLU A 22 -12.50 3.56 -3.89
C GLU A 22 -12.06 4.93 -4.38
N THR A 23 -11.62 5.79 -3.46
CA THR A 23 -11.30 7.17 -3.81
C THR A 23 -9.94 7.58 -3.29
N GLY A 24 -9.46 8.73 -3.75
CA GLY A 24 -8.25 9.32 -3.22
C GLY A 24 -8.35 9.61 -1.73
N ASP A 25 -9.53 9.99 -1.25
CA ASP A 25 -9.73 10.21 0.18
C ASP A 25 -9.55 8.92 0.96
N ASP A 26 -10.00 7.80 0.41
CA ASP A 26 -9.80 6.50 1.05
C ASP A 26 -8.31 6.15 1.13
N ILE A 27 -7.56 6.45 0.07
CA ILE A 27 -6.12 6.24 0.06
C ILE A 27 -5.46 7.10 1.14
N ASP A 28 -5.83 8.38 1.19
CA ASP A 28 -5.27 9.30 2.18
C ASP A 28 -5.56 8.82 3.60
N ALA A 29 -6.76 8.32 3.84
CA ALA A 29 -7.13 7.82 5.16
C ALA A 29 -6.28 6.62 5.57
N LEU A 30 -6.05 5.69 4.64
CA LEU A 30 -5.20 4.53 4.93
C LEU A 30 -3.76 4.96 5.19
N VAL A 31 -3.24 5.85 4.36
CA VAL A 31 -1.87 6.33 4.46
C VAL A 31 -1.66 7.09 5.77
N ASP A 32 -2.63 7.92 6.15
CA ASP A 32 -2.50 8.71 7.38
C ASP A 32 -2.64 7.85 8.64
N ALA A 33 -3.34 6.74 8.55
CA ALA A 33 -3.60 5.88 9.71
C ALA A 33 -2.46 4.90 10.01
N HIS A 34 -1.52 4.72 9.10
CA HIS A 34 -0.48 3.70 9.25
C HIS A 34 0.90 4.24 8.93
N ASP A 35 1.91 3.66 9.56
CA ASP A 35 3.30 4.08 9.33
C ASP A 35 3.77 3.71 7.93
N VAL A 36 3.33 2.57 7.42
CA VAL A 36 3.69 2.12 6.07
C VAL A 36 2.43 1.60 5.39
N ALA A 37 2.18 2.08 4.18
CA ALA A 37 1.03 1.66 3.40
C ALA A 37 1.44 1.36 1.96
N LEU A 38 0.92 0.25 1.44
CA LEU A 38 1.12 -0.15 0.06
C LEU A 38 -0.23 -0.11 -0.64
N VAL A 39 -0.34 0.65 -1.72
CA VAL A 39 -1.58 0.76 -2.47
C VAL A 39 -1.39 0.09 -3.83
N ASP A 40 -2.25 -0.88 -4.12
CA ASP A 40 -2.25 -1.63 -5.36
C ASP A 40 -3.35 -1.05 -6.27
N LEU A 41 -2.95 -0.30 -7.29
CA LEU A 41 -3.87 0.24 -8.28
C LEU A 41 -4.07 -0.80 -9.37
N TYR A 42 -5.31 -1.23 -9.54
CA TYR A 42 -5.64 -2.33 -10.43
C TYR A 42 -6.89 -2.02 -11.24
N ARG A 43 -7.24 -2.90 -12.15
CA ARG A 43 -8.57 -2.86 -12.78
C ARG A 43 -9.06 -4.29 -12.99
N PRO A 44 -10.40 -4.46 -13.06
CA PRO A 44 -10.98 -5.78 -13.37
C PRO A 44 -10.54 -6.25 -14.76
N GLY A 45 -10.36 -7.56 -14.91
CA GLY A 45 -10.00 -8.15 -16.20
C GLY A 45 -8.52 -8.01 -16.56
N CYS A 46 -7.71 -7.56 -15.62
CA CYS A 46 -6.27 -7.41 -15.82
C CYS A 46 -5.57 -8.66 -15.31
N THR A 47 -4.98 -9.45 -16.20
CA THR A 47 -4.32 -10.70 -15.82
C THR A 47 -3.17 -10.48 -14.85
N LEU A 48 -2.35 -9.45 -15.08
CA LEU A 48 -1.23 -9.16 -14.20
C LEU A 48 -1.68 -8.67 -12.84
N CYS A 49 -2.79 -7.92 -12.79
CA CYS A 49 -3.37 -7.48 -11.53
C CYS A 49 -3.83 -8.66 -10.70
N GLU A 50 -4.45 -9.64 -11.35
CA GLU A 50 -4.91 -10.85 -10.66
C GLU A 50 -3.72 -11.67 -10.17
N ALA A 51 -2.64 -11.72 -10.93
CA ALA A 51 -1.45 -12.45 -10.53
C ALA A 51 -0.77 -11.85 -9.31
N ILE A 52 -0.82 -10.52 -9.18
CA ILE A 52 -0.15 -9.85 -8.06
C ILE A 52 -1.02 -9.82 -6.80
N GLU A 53 -2.31 -10.06 -6.91
CA GLU A 53 -3.23 -9.97 -5.79
C GLU A 53 -2.82 -10.85 -4.59
N PRO A 54 -2.51 -12.14 -4.77
CA PRO A 54 -2.09 -12.95 -3.63
C PRO A 54 -0.74 -12.49 -3.07
N ILE A 55 0.08 -11.84 -3.87
CA ILE A 55 1.38 -11.36 -3.43
C ILE A 55 1.21 -10.18 -2.48
N VAL A 56 0.36 -9.21 -2.84
CA VAL A 56 0.12 -8.08 -1.94
C VAL A 56 -0.63 -8.53 -0.69
N GLY A 57 -1.46 -9.57 -0.81
CA GLY A 57 -2.09 -10.19 0.36
C GLY A 57 -1.07 -10.77 1.31
N ALA A 58 -0.03 -11.41 0.77
CA ALA A 58 1.06 -11.96 1.58
C ALA A 58 1.86 -10.85 2.27
N VAL A 59 2.05 -9.72 1.59
CA VAL A 59 2.72 -8.55 2.20
C VAL A 59 1.91 -8.07 3.40
N ALA A 60 0.60 -7.94 3.25
CA ALA A 60 -0.26 -7.50 4.34
C ALA A 60 -0.17 -8.44 5.54
N LYS A 61 -0.11 -9.74 5.27
CA LYS A 61 -0.10 -10.73 6.34
C LYS A 61 1.23 -10.79 7.07
N ALA A 62 2.33 -10.65 6.34
CA ALA A 62 3.66 -10.97 6.87
C ALA A 62 4.45 -9.76 7.33
N SER A 63 4.17 -8.56 6.83
CA SER A 63 5.10 -7.44 6.99
C SER A 63 4.63 -6.33 7.91
N GLY A 64 3.38 -6.34 8.36
CA GLY A 64 2.85 -5.24 9.15
C GLY A 64 2.59 -3.98 8.34
N VAL A 65 2.64 -4.08 7.02
CA VAL A 65 2.33 -2.98 6.12
C VAL A 65 0.83 -2.99 5.82
N ALA A 66 0.18 -1.83 5.93
CA ALA A 66 -1.22 -1.71 5.56
C ALA A 66 -1.33 -1.74 4.03
N VAL A 67 -2.10 -2.68 3.50
CA VAL A 67 -2.26 -2.81 2.06
C VAL A 67 -3.67 -2.42 1.65
N GLY A 68 -3.80 -1.55 0.66
CA GLY A 68 -5.08 -1.21 0.09
C GLY A 68 -5.09 -1.53 -1.40
N THR A 69 -6.25 -1.91 -1.92
CA THR A 69 -6.43 -2.12 -3.36
C THR A 69 -7.45 -1.11 -3.85
N CYS A 70 -7.18 -0.48 -4.99
CA CYS A 70 -8.02 0.57 -5.52
C CYS A 70 -8.10 0.47 -7.03
N ASN A 71 -9.34 0.49 -7.54
CA ASN A 71 -9.57 0.60 -8.98
C ASN A 71 -9.70 2.09 -9.30
N PRO A 72 -8.72 2.71 -10.00
CA PRO A 72 -8.77 4.15 -10.24
C PRO A 72 -9.90 4.59 -11.15
N GLN A 73 -10.65 3.66 -11.74
CA GLN A 73 -11.83 4.01 -12.51
C GLN A 73 -12.93 4.63 -11.63
N TYR A 74 -12.91 4.39 -10.33
CA TYR A 74 -13.85 5.01 -9.40
C TYR A 74 -13.49 6.45 -9.06
N ASP A 75 -12.26 6.85 -9.32
CA ASP A 75 -11.79 8.21 -9.04
C ASP A 75 -10.70 8.54 -10.03
N LEU A 76 -11.09 9.10 -11.18
CA LEU A 76 -10.17 9.33 -12.28
C LEU A 76 -9.10 10.38 -11.96
N ASP A 77 -9.32 11.20 -10.95
CA ASP A 77 -8.28 12.15 -10.52
C ASP A 77 -7.03 11.43 -10.04
N LEU A 78 -7.16 10.17 -9.60
CA LEU A 78 -6.00 9.38 -9.16
C LEU A 78 -5.03 9.12 -10.30
N VAL A 79 -5.53 8.99 -11.52
CA VAL A 79 -4.69 8.73 -12.69
C VAL A 79 -3.69 9.85 -12.87
N ASP A 80 -4.17 11.10 -12.74
CA ASP A 80 -3.30 12.26 -12.87
C ASP A 80 -2.46 12.48 -11.61
N ALA A 81 -3.07 12.33 -10.44
CA ALA A 81 -2.39 12.60 -9.18
C ALA A 81 -1.16 11.71 -8.98
N TYR A 82 -1.25 10.45 -9.39
CA TYR A 82 -0.16 9.49 -9.20
C TYR A 82 0.51 9.08 -10.50
N ASP A 83 0.19 9.77 -11.61
CA ASP A 83 0.77 9.50 -12.92
C ASP A 83 0.66 8.02 -13.28
N VAL A 84 -0.55 7.49 -13.19
CA VAL A 84 -0.81 6.06 -13.46
C VAL A 84 -0.90 5.84 -14.94
N ARG A 85 0.05 5.11 -15.51
CA ARG A 85 0.12 4.85 -16.94
C ARG A 85 -0.27 3.43 -17.30
N SER A 86 -0.23 2.55 -16.32
CA SER A 86 -0.57 1.15 -16.53
C SER A 86 -0.96 0.55 -15.19
N VAL A 87 -1.61 -0.61 -15.22
CA VAL A 87 -1.91 -1.38 -14.03
C VAL A 87 -1.33 -2.77 -14.20
N PRO A 88 -0.91 -3.42 -13.13
CA PRO A 88 -0.92 -2.92 -11.75
C PRO A 88 0.18 -1.88 -11.52
N THR A 89 -0.11 -0.92 -10.65
CA THR A 89 0.89 0.02 -10.14
C THR A 89 0.85 -0.05 -8.62
N LEU A 90 1.98 -0.32 -8.01
CA LEU A 90 2.09 -0.35 -6.56
C LEU A 90 2.71 0.95 -6.08
N LEU A 91 2.02 1.62 -5.16
CA LEU A 91 2.51 2.86 -4.56
C LEU A 91 2.86 2.57 -3.11
N LEU A 92 4.04 2.96 -2.68
CA LEU A 92 4.48 2.71 -1.31
C LEU A 92 4.65 4.03 -0.57
N PHE A 93 3.97 4.12 0.56
CA PHE A 93 3.98 5.31 1.41
C PHE A 93 4.65 4.99 2.74
N VAL A 94 5.52 5.87 3.18
CA VAL A 94 6.15 5.76 4.49
C VAL A 94 5.94 7.08 5.21
N ASP A 95 5.38 7.01 6.41
CA ASP A 95 5.14 8.17 7.25
C ASP A 95 4.34 9.25 6.48
N GLY A 96 3.33 8.81 5.75
CA GLY A 96 2.43 9.69 5.01
C GLY A 96 2.93 10.18 3.67
N THR A 97 4.12 9.80 3.26
CA THR A 97 4.75 10.29 2.03
C THR A 97 4.95 9.16 1.03
N LEU A 98 4.61 9.41 -0.23
CA LEU A 98 4.88 8.46 -1.31
C LEU A 98 6.38 8.41 -1.53
N VAL A 99 6.99 7.26 -1.28
CA VAL A 99 8.46 7.13 -1.36
C VAL A 99 8.92 6.30 -2.53
N ASP A 100 8.07 5.44 -3.08
CA ASP A 100 8.48 4.61 -4.23
C ASP A 100 7.26 4.07 -4.94
N ARG A 101 7.48 3.57 -6.16
CA ARG A 101 6.44 2.94 -6.96
C ARG A 101 7.02 1.77 -7.74
N LEU A 102 6.19 0.80 -8.05
CA LEU A 102 6.55 -0.35 -8.86
C LEU A 102 5.46 -0.53 -9.89
N ALA A 103 5.77 -0.24 -11.16
CA ALA A 103 4.77 -0.16 -12.22
C ALA A 103 5.16 -0.90 -13.50
N GLU A 104 6.19 -1.73 -13.48
CA GLU A 104 6.70 -2.35 -14.70
C GLU A 104 6.28 -3.79 -14.82
N GLY A 105 5.00 -4.02 -14.99
CA GLY A 105 4.47 -5.35 -15.20
C GLY A 105 4.54 -6.22 -13.95
N PHE A 106 4.39 -7.52 -14.16
CA PHE A 106 4.44 -8.47 -13.06
C PHE A 106 5.87 -8.73 -12.64
N GLN A 107 6.13 -8.55 -11.36
CA GLN A 107 7.48 -8.66 -10.82
C GLN A 107 7.71 -9.91 -9.96
N GLY A 108 6.65 -10.63 -9.62
CA GLY A 108 6.77 -11.82 -8.79
C GLY A 108 6.89 -11.51 -7.30
N THR A 109 6.84 -12.57 -6.50
CA THR A 109 6.80 -12.45 -5.04
C THR A 109 8.05 -11.79 -4.49
N ASP A 110 9.22 -12.29 -4.90
CA ASP A 110 10.49 -11.80 -4.35
C ASP A 110 10.72 -10.34 -4.68
N ALA A 111 10.35 -9.93 -5.89
CA ALA A 111 10.56 -8.54 -6.30
C ALA A 111 9.67 -7.60 -5.49
N VAL A 112 8.42 -7.98 -5.22
CA VAL A 112 7.52 -7.15 -4.44
C VAL A 112 7.97 -7.06 -2.99
N PHE A 113 8.36 -8.18 -2.40
CA PHE A 113 8.88 -8.16 -1.03
C PHE A 113 10.17 -7.36 -0.92
N SER A 114 11.06 -7.46 -1.90
CA SER A 114 12.30 -6.65 -1.92
C SER A 114 11.99 -5.18 -2.05
N PHE A 115 11.02 -4.83 -2.90
CA PHE A 115 10.58 -3.45 -3.07
C PHE A 115 10.14 -2.84 -1.73
N VAL A 116 9.34 -3.58 -0.97
CA VAL A 116 8.88 -3.13 0.34
C VAL A 116 10.05 -3.08 1.33
N ALA A 117 10.85 -4.14 1.39
CA ALA A 117 11.95 -4.24 2.35
C ALA A 117 13.00 -3.15 2.14
N ASP A 118 13.32 -2.84 0.88
CA ASP A 118 14.30 -1.80 0.57
C ASP A 118 13.81 -0.44 1.04
N ALA A 119 12.52 -0.16 0.87
CA ALA A 119 11.97 1.11 1.32
C ALA A 119 11.94 1.21 2.84
N LEU A 120 11.60 0.11 3.53
CA LEU A 120 11.62 0.10 4.99
C LEU A 120 13.03 0.36 5.52
N ASP A 121 14.03 -0.24 4.90
CA ASP A 121 15.41 -0.04 5.30
C ASP A 121 15.87 1.40 5.03
N ALA A 122 15.51 1.95 3.88
CA ALA A 122 15.90 3.30 3.50
C ALA A 122 15.27 4.36 4.41
N HIS A 123 14.11 4.07 5.00
CA HIS A 123 13.37 5.03 5.81
C HIS A 123 13.28 4.65 7.28
N ARG A 124 14.14 3.75 7.72
CA ARG A 124 14.06 3.24 9.10
C ARG A 124 14.22 4.32 10.16
N ASP A 125 14.86 5.44 9.82
CA ASP A 125 15.06 6.54 10.77
C ASP A 125 13.74 7.18 11.20
N VAL A 126 12.71 7.13 10.36
CA VAL A 126 11.42 7.72 10.66
C VAL A 126 10.37 6.68 11.04
N LEU A 127 10.75 5.40 11.06
CA LEU A 127 9.83 4.32 11.38
C LEU A 127 10.03 3.81 12.79
N PRO A 128 8.95 3.28 13.42
CA PRO A 128 9.06 2.64 14.73
C PRO A 128 10.04 1.47 14.71
N GLY A 129 10.55 1.11 15.89
CA GLY A 129 11.53 0.04 16.00
C GLY A 129 11.09 -1.30 15.46
N GLU A 130 9.78 -1.53 15.40
CA GLU A 130 9.24 -2.80 14.89
C GLU A 130 9.54 -3.02 13.39
N TYR A 131 9.93 -1.96 12.69
CA TYR A 131 10.29 -2.06 11.27
C TYR A 131 11.80 -2.16 11.04
N ARG A 132 12.58 -2.19 12.10
CA ARG A 132 14.05 -2.17 11.97
C ARG A 132 14.69 -3.54 12.03
#